data_b917b66faab3ba676596f79de18abaeb
#
_entry.id   b917b66faab3ba676596f79de18abaeb
#
_cell.length_a   1.000
_cell.length_b   1.000
_cell.length_c   1.000
_cell.angle_alpha   90.00
_cell.angle_beta   90.00
_cell.angle_gamma   90.00
#
_symmetry.space_group_name_H-M   'P 1'
#
loop_
_entity.id
_entity.type
_entity.pdbx_description
1 polymer ?
#
loop_
_entity_poly.entity_id
_entity_poly.type
_entity_poly.pdbx_seq_one_letter_code
_entity_poly.pdbx_strand_id
1 'polypeptide(L)'
;MAKQHWKGSTLLGPLPAVMVSCGTPEHPNILTVAWTGILNTQPPRTYIAVRPERYSYGLIRESGEFTLNLTPESLTRAADFCGMYTGAKINKFEKCGLTPEAGVAVSCPSIAECPMSLECRVTQV
;
A
#
# COMPACT_ATOMS: atom_id res chain seq x y z
N MET A 1 24.32 5.08 29.24
CA MET A 1 23.88 6.03 28.21
C MET A 1 22.66 6.78 28.70
N ALA A 2 22.71 8.12 28.69
CA ALA A 2 21.58 8.94 29.10
C ALA A 2 20.51 8.99 28.01
N LYS A 3 19.25 8.86 28.41
CA LYS A 3 18.11 9.00 27.48
C LYS A 3 17.70 10.48 27.40
N GLN A 4 17.29 10.90 26.22
CA GLN A 4 16.72 12.23 26.00
C GLN A 4 15.19 12.13 25.96
N HIS A 5 14.54 13.15 26.47
CA HIS A 5 13.09 13.26 26.44
C HIS A 5 12.66 14.11 25.25
N TRP A 6 11.82 13.54 24.40
CA TRP A 6 11.34 14.19 23.20
C TRP A 6 9.82 14.36 23.26
N LYS A 7 9.33 15.39 22.61
CA LYS A 7 7.89 15.54 22.40
C LYS A 7 7.37 14.39 21.54
N GLY A 8 6.18 13.90 21.82
CA GLY A 8 5.52 12.85 21.05
C GLY A 8 5.52 13.14 19.54
N SER A 9 5.95 12.18 18.74
CA SER A 9 6.08 12.29 17.27
C SER A 9 6.11 10.89 16.64
N THR A 10 6.14 10.84 15.32
CA THR A 10 6.21 9.60 14.52
C THR A 10 7.64 9.08 14.43
N LEU A 11 8.19 8.67 15.57
CA LEU A 11 9.61 8.29 15.70
C LEU A 11 9.86 6.77 15.63
N LEU A 12 8.81 5.98 15.46
CA LEU A 12 8.98 4.54 15.29
C LEU A 12 9.61 4.24 13.92
N GLY A 13 10.77 3.60 13.94
CA GLY A 13 11.50 3.23 12.73
C GLY A 13 12.61 2.22 13.04
N PRO A 14 13.18 1.57 12.00
CA PRO A 14 12.79 1.71 10.59
C PRO A 14 11.44 1.06 10.28
N LEU A 15 10.74 1.62 9.29
CA LEU A 15 9.47 1.07 8.78
C LEU A 15 9.63 0.75 7.30
N PRO A 16 9.17 -0.42 6.83
CA PRO A 16 9.20 -0.73 5.41
C PRO A 16 8.17 0.13 4.64
N ALA A 17 8.58 0.65 3.49
CA ALA A 17 7.66 1.26 2.55
C ALA A 17 7.10 0.17 1.63
N VAL A 18 5.78 0.03 1.58
CA VAL A 18 5.10 -0.93 0.72
C VAL A 18 4.17 -0.21 -0.26
N MET A 19 4.00 -0.77 -1.43
CA MET A 19 3.06 -0.26 -2.42
C MET A 19 1.73 -1.00 -2.26
N VAL A 20 0.67 -0.26 -1.93
CA VAL A 20 -0.69 -0.80 -1.81
C VAL A 20 -1.40 -0.59 -3.13
N SER A 21 -1.78 -1.66 -3.80
CA SER A 21 -2.63 -1.61 -4.98
C SER A 21 -4.09 -1.82 -4.61
N CYS A 22 -4.97 -1.11 -5.30
CA CYS A 22 -6.41 -1.10 -5.07
C CYS A 22 -7.15 -0.71 -6.36
N GLY A 23 -8.45 -0.61 -6.29
CA GLY A 23 -9.29 -0.33 -7.44
C GLY A 23 -9.70 -1.60 -8.19
N THR A 24 -10.07 -1.45 -9.45
CA THR A 24 -10.49 -2.55 -10.31
C THR A 24 -9.40 -2.89 -11.32
N PRO A 25 -9.46 -4.06 -12.00
CA PRO A 25 -8.53 -4.36 -13.08
C PRO A 25 -8.50 -3.30 -14.19
N GLU A 26 -9.64 -2.65 -14.47
CA GLU A 26 -9.78 -1.61 -15.49
C GLU A 26 -9.23 -0.25 -15.02
N HIS A 27 -9.34 0.02 -13.71
CA HIS A 27 -8.92 1.28 -13.08
C HIS A 27 -8.10 1.01 -11.82
N PRO A 28 -6.91 0.41 -11.95
CA PRO A 28 -6.06 0.12 -10.80
C PRO A 28 -5.34 1.38 -10.32
N ASN A 29 -5.06 1.42 -9.02
CA ASN A 29 -4.28 2.50 -8.42
C ASN A 29 -3.27 1.96 -7.41
N ILE A 30 -2.24 2.74 -7.13
CA ILE A 30 -1.18 2.41 -6.18
C ILE A 30 -1.00 3.56 -5.20
N LEU A 31 -0.83 3.22 -3.93
CA LEU A 31 -0.45 4.15 -2.87
C LEU A 31 0.70 3.56 -2.07
N THR A 32 1.77 4.30 -1.91
CA THR A 32 2.86 3.89 -1.03
C THR A 32 2.55 4.27 0.41
N VAL A 33 2.67 3.31 1.31
CA VAL A 33 2.51 3.51 2.75
C VAL A 33 3.69 2.90 3.50
N ALA A 34 4.11 3.56 4.58
CA ALA A 34 5.01 3.00 5.58
C ALA A 34 4.23 2.61 6.85
N TRP A 35 3.02 3.09 7.00
CA TRP A 35 2.16 2.84 8.15
C TRP A 35 1.32 1.59 7.94
N THR A 36 1.99 0.45 8.11
CA THR A 36 1.45 -0.90 7.96
C THR A 36 2.15 -1.82 8.95
N GLY A 37 1.53 -2.92 9.27
CA GLY A 37 2.11 -3.88 10.20
C GLY A 37 1.24 -5.13 10.36
N ILE A 38 1.73 -6.04 11.20
CA ILE A 38 1.06 -7.28 11.53
C ILE A 38 0.25 -7.09 12.82
N LEU A 39 -1.02 -7.49 12.80
CA LEU A 39 -1.90 -7.44 13.98
C LEU A 39 -1.89 -8.75 14.75
N ASN A 40 -2.03 -9.88 14.08
CA ASN A 40 -2.03 -11.21 14.70
C ASN A 40 -1.78 -12.31 13.67
N THR A 41 -1.44 -13.49 14.16
CA THR A 41 -1.02 -14.62 13.35
C THR A 41 -2.14 -15.60 13.02
N GLN A 42 -3.16 -15.70 13.88
CA GLN A 42 -4.23 -16.69 13.73
C GLN A 42 -5.61 -16.08 14.09
N PRO A 43 -6.45 -15.76 13.11
CA PRO A 43 -6.14 -15.73 11.67
C PRO A 43 -5.09 -14.64 11.35
N PRO A 44 -4.35 -14.77 10.24
CA PRO A 44 -3.36 -13.75 9.88
C PRO A 44 -4.07 -12.44 9.52
N ARG A 45 -3.67 -11.36 10.20
CA ARG A 45 -4.23 -10.02 9.98
C ARG A 45 -3.12 -8.99 9.90
N THR A 46 -3.30 -8.06 8.99
CA THR A 46 -2.45 -6.89 8.80
C THR A 46 -3.32 -5.64 8.77
N TYR A 47 -2.70 -4.47 8.79
CA TYR A 47 -3.38 -3.20 8.66
C TYR A 47 -2.60 -2.25 7.77
N ILE A 48 -3.29 -1.28 7.22
CA ILE A 48 -2.73 -0.08 6.61
C ILE A 48 -3.42 1.14 7.20
N ALA A 49 -2.66 2.22 7.39
CA ALA A 49 -3.23 3.51 7.78
C ALA A 49 -3.26 4.44 6.56
N VAL A 50 -4.45 4.77 6.11
CA VAL A 50 -4.67 5.61 4.94
C VAL A 50 -5.54 6.80 5.33
N ARG A 51 -5.08 8.01 5.05
CA ARG A 51 -5.87 9.23 5.31
C ARG A 51 -7.10 9.28 4.39
N PRO A 52 -8.26 9.73 4.90
CA PRO A 52 -9.48 9.84 4.10
C PRO A 52 -9.36 10.70 2.84
N GLU A 53 -8.43 11.67 2.83
CA GLU A 53 -8.19 12.57 1.71
C GLU A 53 -7.45 11.89 0.53
N ARG A 54 -6.82 10.75 0.78
CA ARG A 54 -6.11 10.01 -0.27
C ARG A 54 -7.09 9.35 -1.22
N TYR A 55 -6.82 9.45 -2.52
CA TYR A 55 -7.66 8.86 -3.55
C TYR A 55 -7.91 7.35 -3.34
N SER A 56 -6.89 6.62 -2.91
CA SER A 56 -6.98 5.18 -2.62
C SER A 56 -7.94 4.84 -1.48
N TYR A 57 -8.17 5.76 -0.52
CA TYR A 57 -9.08 5.52 0.59
C TYR A 57 -10.50 5.21 0.10
N GLY A 58 -11.02 6.02 -0.82
CA GLY A 58 -12.35 5.80 -1.41
C GLY A 58 -12.44 4.48 -2.15
N LEU A 59 -11.42 4.15 -2.94
CA LEU A 59 -11.37 2.90 -3.70
C LEU A 59 -11.37 1.67 -2.80
N ILE A 60 -10.56 1.69 -1.74
CA ILE A 60 -10.48 0.58 -0.78
C ILE A 60 -11.78 0.45 0.02
N ARG A 61 -12.35 1.57 0.45
CA ARG A 61 -13.62 1.58 1.18
C ARG A 61 -14.78 1.02 0.36
N GLU A 62 -14.83 1.35 -0.92
CA GLU A 62 -15.85 0.89 -1.85
C GLU A 62 -15.73 -0.60 -2.15
N SER A 63 -14.51 -1.07 -2.48
CA SER A 63 -14.26 -2.47 -2.83
C SER A 63 -14.13 -3.40 -1.62
N GLY A 64 -13.68 -2.88 -0.48
CA GLY A 64 -13.33 -3.71 0.68
C GLY A 64 -12.07 -4.55 0.47
N GLU A 65 -11.25 -4.24 -0.52
CA GLU A 65 -10.09 -5.04 -0.91
C GLU A 65 -8.87 -4.16 -1.20
N PHE A 66 -7.69 -4.71 -0.92
CA PHE A 66 -6.40 -4.13 -1.34
C PHE A 66 -5.34 -5.22 -1.37
N THR A 67 -4.23 -4.93 -2.05
CA THR A 67 -3.07 -5.82 -2.07
C THR A 67 -1.84 -5.07 -1.58
N LEU A 68 -1.12 -5.65 -0.63
CA LEU A 68 0.18 -5.16 -0.17
C LEU A 68 1.26 -5.77 -1.06
N ASN A 69 2.04 -4.92 -1.72
CA ASN A 69 3.14 -5.38 -2.56
C ASN A 69 4.47 -4.98 -1.91
N LEU A 70 5.32 -5.96 -1.60
CA LEU A 70 6.62 -5.70 -1.01
C LEU A 70 7.54 -5.06 -2.05
N THR A 71 8.05 -3.89 -1.72
CA THR A 71 8.84 -3.06 -2.64
C THR A 71 10.29 -3.53 -2.69
N PRO A 72 10.79 -4.03 -3.82
CA PRO A 72 12.22 -4.30 -3.98
C PRO A 72 13.01 -3.01 -4.20
N GLU A 73 14.33 -3.07 -4.00
CA GLU A 73 15.23 -1.94 -4.20
C GLU A 73 15.08 -1.29 -5.59
N SER A 74 14.93 -2.12 -6.63
CA SER A 74 14.74 -1.67 -8.01
C SER A 74 13.53 -0.78 -8.24
N LEU A 75 12.53 -0.82 -7.34
CA LEU A 75 11.30 -0.03 -7.43
C LEU A 75 11.27 1.16 -6.45
N THR A 76 12.39 1.55 -5.86
CA THR A 76 12.46 2.67 -4.91
C THR A 76 11.88 3.97 -5.49
N ARG A 77 12.21 4.31 -6.75
CA ARG A 77 11.67 5.52 -7.41
C ARG A 77 10.18 5.42 -7.66
N ALA A 78 9.69 4.25 -8.06
CA ALA A 78 8.27 4.02 -8.27
C ALA A 78 7.50 4.13 -6.95
N ALA A 79 8.03 3.58 -5.87
CA ALA A 79 7.44 3.67 -4.54
C ALA A 79 7.33 5.13 -4.07
N ASP A 80 8.38 5.92 -4.22
CA ASP A 80 8.38 7.35 -3.89
C ASP A 80 7.31 8.10 -4.71
N PHE A 81 7.30 7.90 -6.02
CA PHE A 81 6.33 8.51 -6.92
C PHE A 81 4.88 8.18 -6.53
N CYS A 82 4.58 6.90 -6.27
CA CYS A 82 3.25 6.45 -5.90
C CYS A 82 2.78 6.99 -4.54
N GLY A 83 3.70 7.38 -3.67
CA GLY A 83 3.39 8.02 -2.39
C GLY A 83 3.14 9.52 -2.49
N MET A 84 3.71 10.18 -3.49
CA MET A 84 3.66 11.65 -3.65
C MET A 84 2.48 12.14 -4.50
N TYR A 85 2.10 11.41 -5.55
CA TYR A 85 1.09 11.85 -6.50
C TYR A 85 -0.26 11.19 -6.26
N THR A 86 -1.33 11.82 -6.76
CA THR A 86 -2.70 11.28 -6.64
C THR A 86 -3.11 10.48 -7.87
N GLY A 87 -3.69 9.30 -7.65
CA GLY A 87 -4.27 8.48 -8.70
C GLY A 87 -5.50 9.08 -9.38
N ALA A 88 -6.09 10.13 -8.79
CA ALA A 88 -7.19 10.86 -9.42
C ALA A 88 -6.77 11.60 -10.71
N LYS A 89 -5.48 11.92 -10.84
CA LYS A 89 -4.94 12.69 -11.97
C LYS A 89 -3.93 11.90 -12.81
N ILE A 90 -3.37 10.83 -12.28
CA ILE A 90 -2.24 10.11 -12.89
C ILE A 90 -2.51 8.61 -12.82
N ASN A 91 -2.34 7.91 -13.94
CA ASN A 91 -2.27 6.45 -13.96
C ASN A 91 -0.86 6.02 -13.50
N LYS A 92 -0.74 5.61 -12.25
CA LYS A 92 0.54 5.29 -11.63
C LYS A 92 1.19 4.02 -12.17
N PHE A 93 0.40 3.01 -12.56
CA PHE A 93 0.93 1.82 -13.22
C PHE A 93 1.65 2.19 -14.52
N GLU A 94 0.99 2.94 -15.36
CA GLU A 94 1.54 3.38 -16.64
C GLU A 94 2.76 4.30 -16.44
N LYS A 95 2.62 5.30 -15.57
CA LYS A 95 3.67 6.30 -15.32
C LYS A 95 4.96 5.70 -14.77
N CYS A 96 4.85 4.67 -13.95
CA CYS A 96 5.99 3.97 -13.32
C CYS A 96 6.44 2.74 -14.11
N GLY A 97 5.80 2.42 -15.23
CA GLY A 97 6.11 1.23 -16.02
C GLY A 97 5.84 -0.08 -15.26
N LEU A 98 4.82 -0.08 -14.39
CA LEU A 98 4.44 -1.24 -13.59
C LEU A 98 3.31 -2.00 -14.27
N THR A 99 3.31 -3.32 -14.10
CA THR A 99 2.34 -4.21 -14.72
C THR A 99 1.32 -4.68 -13.68
N PRO A 100 0.01 -4.37 -13.88
CA PRO A 100 -1.03 -4.94 -13.03
C PRO A 100 -1.18 -6.43 -13.33
N GLU A 101 -1.12 -7.24 -12.27
CA GLU A 101 -1.29 -8.69 -12.34
C GLU A 101 -2.59 -9.08 -11.64
N ALA A 102 -3.39 -9.92 -12.28
CA ALA A 102 -4.68 -10.33 -11.73
C ALA A 102 -4.53 -11.00 -10.36
N GLY A 103 -5.39 -10.59 -9.40
CA GLY A 103 -5.47 -11.22 -8.10
C GLY A 103 -6.04 -12.65 -8.18
N VAL A 104 -5.71 -13.46 -7.21
CA VAL A 104 -6.24 -14.83 -7.05
C VAL A 104 -7.47 -14.82 -6.14
N ALA A 105 -7.40 -14.15 -4.99
CA ALA A 105 -8.46 -14.12 -3.98
C ALA A 105 -9.21 -12.78 -3.92
N VAL A 106 -8.66 -11.71 -4.50
CA VAL A 106 -9.24 -10.38 -4.55
C VAL A 106 -9.32 -9.87 -5.98
N SER A 107 -10.20 -8.93 -6.24
CA SER A 107 -10.36 -8.37 -7.60
C SER A 107 -9.35 -7.29 -7.95
N CYS A 108 -8.81 -6.58 -6.95
CA CYS A 108 -7.78 -5.59 -7.20
C CYS A 108 -6.46 -6.25 -7.64
N PRO A 109 -5.75 -5.67 -8.61
CA PRO A 109 -4.52 -6.27 -9.11
C PRO A 109 -3.36 -6.11 -8.14
N SER A 110 -2.41 -7.05 -8.19
CA SER A 110 -1.08 -6.89 -7.60
C SER A 110 -0.13 -6.20 -8.59
N ILE A 111 1.10 -5.98 -8.17
CA ILE A 111 2.17 -5.41 -9.00
C ILE A 111 3.12 -6.55 -9.39
N ALA A 112 3.15 -6.91 -10.68
CA ALA A 112 3.92 -8.05 -11.16
C ALA A 112 5.42 -7.99 -10.85
N GLU A 113 5.99 -6.77 -10.81
CA GLU A 113 7.41 -6.56 -10.55
C GLU A 113 7.79 -6.68 -9.06
N CYS A 114 6.81 -6.79 -8.16
CA CYS A 114 7.07 -7.01 -6.74
C CYS A 114 7.26 -8.50 -6.43
N PRO A 115 8.24 -8.85 -5.57
CA PRO A 115 8.57 -10.27 -5.31
C PRO A 115 7.53 -11.00 -4.48
N MET A 116 6.69 -10.27 -3.73
CA MET A 116 5.65 -10.83 -2.89
C MET A 116 4.49 -9.87 -2.78
N SER A 117 3.28 -10.40 -2.83
CA SER A 117 2.04 -9.66 -2.67
C SER A 117 1.12 -10.37 -1.68
N LEU A 118 0.49 -9.59 -0.80
CA LEU A 118 -0.48 -10.05 0.18
C LEU A 118 -1.86 -9.51 -0.21
N GLU A 119 -2.73 -10.40 -0.66
CA GLU A 119 -4.12 -10.05 -1.00
C GLU A 119 -4.96 -9.94 0.28
N CYS A 120 -5.58 -8.80 0.49
CA CYS A 120 -6.26 -8.49 1.73
C CYS A 120 -7.72 -8.11 1.51
N ARG A 121 -8.59 -8.59 2.40
CA ARG A 121 -9.97 -8.12 2.55
C ARG A 121 -10.11 -7.32 3.83
N VAL A 122 -10.79 -6.18 3.72
CA VAL A 122 -11.06 -5.32 4.87
C VAL A 122 -12.11 -5.97 5.75
N THR A 123 -11.79 -6.20 7.01
CA THR A 123 -12.71 -6.76 8.00
C THR A 123 -13.16 -5.71 9.02
N GLN A 124 -12.40 -4.63 9.16
CA GLN A 124 -12.69 -3.55 10.11
C GLN A 124 -12.02 -2.26 9.65
N VAL A 125 -12.69 -1.14 9.86
CA VAL A 125 -12.19 0.23 9.64
C VAL A 125 -12.23 1.01 10.93
#